data_0a9b81f346ab52e60eee029a138959b7
#
_entry.id   0a9b81f346ab52e60eee029a138959b7
#
_cell.length_a   1.000
_cell.length_b   1.000
_cell.length_c   1.000
_cell.angle_alpha   90.00
_cell.angle_beta   90.00
_cell.angle_gamma   90.00
#
_symmetry.space_group_name_H-M   'P 1'
#
loop_
_entity.id
_entity.type
_entity.pdbx_description
1 polymer ?
#
loop_
_entity_poly.entity_id
_entity_poly.type
_entity_poly.pdbx_seq_one_letter_code
_entity_poly.pdbx_strand_id
1 'polypeptide(L)'
;MSWDAIIIGGGHNGLVCAAYLARAGKKVLVLERRGVLGGAAVTEEFHPGFRNSVASYTVSLLQPKVIDDLQLHAHGLRIVNRPANNFLPLPDGRYLLSAPGRTQAEVAKFSERDAQRLPEYEARLEIFADVLRAWALRTPPDAGVAGGWRALPALWQMGRLGRELATLDASLRQELLDLFTLSAAEYLDRWFESEPIKALFGFDGIVGNYASPYTPGSAYVLLHHVFGQCNGMKGAWGHAIGGMGAISQAIATAAREAGAELRVDAGVQRLLIEQGRVVGVALANGEILRARAMIANVNPKLLYEQMLAPEQVPDATRERMANWRCGSGTFRMNVALSQLPDFRALPGPGDHLSAGIIMAPSLDYMDRAWLDARRNGWSREPIVEMLIPSTLDDSLAPPGQHVASLFCQHVAPVLPDGRHWDDHRETVADLMIATVERYAPGFADSVLGRQVLSPLDLERTFGLVGGDIFHGALSANQLFSARPMVGQAGYRGALPGLYLCGSGTHPGGGVTGARGHMAAQVVLRDL
;
A
#
# COMPACT_ATOMS: atom_id res chain seq x y z
N MET A 1 16.74 4.17 -32.33
CA MET A 1 17.55 3.31 -31.44
C MET A 1 16.62 2.38 -30.69
N SER A 2 16.96 1.11 -30.54
CA SER A 2 16.13 0.12 -29.85
C SER A 2 16.55 0.06 -28.37
N TRP A 3 15.59 0.02 -27.45
CA TRP A 3 15.80 -0.20 -26.01
C TRP A 3 15.86 -1.69 -25.70
N ASP A 4 16.57 -2.08 -24.67
CA ASP A 4 16.45 -3.44 -24.11
C ASP A 4 15.13 -3.58 -23.35
N ALA A 5 14.78 -2.56 -22.56
CA ALA A 5 13.56 -2.54 -21.79
C ALA A 5 12.90 -1.15 -21.77
N ILE A 6 11.58 -1.13 -21.89
CA ILE A 6 10.75 0.05 -21.61
C ILE A 6 9.84 -0.27 -20.42
N ILE A 7 9.84 0.60 -19.41
CA ILE A 7 9.01 0.49 -18.21
C ILE A 7 7.87 1.51 -18.30
N ILE A 8 6.64 1.03 -18.17
CA ILE A 8 5.42 1.82 -18.27
C ILE A 8 4.96 2.19 -16.86
N GLY A 9 5.10 3.46 -16.49
CA GLY A 9 4.80 4.00 -15.17
C GLY A 9 6.04 4.15 -14.27
N GLY A 10 6.35 5.40 -13.92
CA GLY A 10 7.48 5.82 -13.07
C GLY A 10 7.20 5.76 -11.57
N GLY A 11 6.29 4.88 -11.11
CA GLY A 11 6.09 4.62 -9.69
C GLY A 11 7.27 3.86 -9.09
N HIS A 12 7.38 3.83 -7.76
CA HIS A 12 8.53 3.28 -7.02
C HIS A 12 8.98 1.88 -7.48
N ASN A 13 8.06 0.96 -7.80
CA ASN A 13 8.44 -0.37 -8.30
C ASN A 13 9.04 -0.33 -9.71
N GLY A 14 8.50 0.52 -10.60
CA GLY A 14 9.06 0.74 -11.93
C GLY A 14 10.46 1.33 -11.87
N LEU A 15 10.68 2.32 -10.99
CA LEU A 15 11.99 2.93 -10.74
C LEU A 15 12.99 1.92 -10.18
N VAL A 16 12.59 1.08 -9.22
CA VAL A 16 13.43 -0.03 -8.72
C VAL A 16 13.79 -1.00 -9.84
N CYS A 17 12.81 -1.42 -10.66
CA CYS A 17 13.07 -2.30 -11.80
C CYS A 17 14.07 -1.67 -12.78
N ALA A 18 13.92 -0.38 -13.10
CA ALA A 18 14.82 0.36 -13.95
C ALA A 18 16.25 0.38 -13.39
N ALA A 19 16.41 0.67 -12.11
CA ALA A 19 17.71 0.73 -11.46
C ALA A 19 18.45 -0.62 -11.53
N TYR A 20 17.77 -1.73 -11.23
CA TYR A 20 18.40 -3.07 -11.31
C TYR A 20 18.76 -3.46 -12.76
N LEU A 21 17.90 -3.17 -13.74
CA LEU A 21 18.17 -3.47 -15.14
C LEU A 21 19.33 -2.62 -15.68
N ALA A 22 19.35 -1.32 -15.38
CA ALA A 22 20.42 -0.41 -15.81
C ALA A 22 21.77 -0.78 -15.18
N ARG A 23 21.81 -1.13 -13.88
CA ARG A 23 23.01 -1.65 -13.20
C ARG A 23 23.55 -2.94 -13.82
N ALA A 24 22.69 -3.74 -14.44
CA ALA A 24 23.07 -4.92 -15.21
C ALA A 24 23.47 -4.59 -16.67
N GLY A 25 23.70 -3.31 -17.01
CA GLY A 25 24.15 -2.85 -18.32
C GLY A 25 23.07 -2.83 -19.41
N LYS A 26 21.79 -2.92 -19.05
CA LYS A 26 20.68 -2.84 -20.02
C LYS A 26 20.34 -1.40 -20.34
N LYS A 27 19.99 -1.12 -21.60
CA LYS A 27 19.49 0.17 -22.04
C LYS A 27 18.00 0.29 -21.67
N VAL A 28 17.69 1.07 -20.62
CA VAL A 28 16.36 1.16 -19.99
C VAL A 28 15.76 2.54 -20.17
N LEU A 29 14.46 2.57 -20.52
CA LEU A 29 13.64 3.78 -20.57
C LEU A 29 12.43 3.60 -19.64
N VAL A 30 12.19 4.59 -18.78
CA VAL A 30 10.95 4.70 -17.98
C VAL A 30 10.07 5.79 -18.57
N LEU A 31 8.79 5.50 -18.74
CA LEU A 31 7.79 6.42 -19.26
C LEU A 31 6.74 6.68 -18.18
N GLU A 32 6.66 7.93 -17.70
CA GLU A 32 5.68 8.38 -16.70
C GLU A 32 4.72 9.38 -17.33
N ARG A 33 3.41 9.21 -17.11
CA ARG A 33 2.37 10.08 -17.68
C ARG A 33 2.28 11.45 -17.04
N ARG A 34 2.64 11.55 -15.73
CA ARG A 34 2.65 12.81 -14.98
C ARG A 34 3.99 13.53 -15.15
N GLY A 35 4.02 14.83 -14.82
CA GLY A 35 5.26 15.61 -14.76
C GLY A 35 6.15 15.28 -13.55
N VAL A 36 5.78 14.28 -12.73
CA VAL A 36 6.49 13.88 -11.49
C VAL A 36 6.61 12.36 -11.39
N LEU A 37 7.80 11.89 -11.01
CA LEU A 37 8.08 10.47 -10.76
C LEU A 37 7.64 10.07 -9.34
N GLY A 38 7.22 8.80 -9.17
CA GLY A 38 6.91 8.22 -7.88
C GLY A 38 5.55 7.51 -7.80
N GLY A 39 4.67 7.76 -8.77
CA GLY A 39 3.31 7.21 -8.78
C GLY A 39 2.54 7.66 -7.53
N ALA A 40 2.04 6.72 -6.72
CA ALA A 40 1.35 7.03 -5.46
C ALA A 40 2.29 7.40 -4.29
N ALA A 41 3.61 7.25 -4.46
CA ALA A 41 4.62 7.64 -3.48
C ALA A 41 5.29 8.96 -3.90
N VAL A 42 4.52 10.04 -3.89
CA VAL A 42 4.96 11.41 -4.22
C VAL A 42 4.66 12.35 -3.06
N THR A 43 5.45 13.42 -2.96
CA THR A 43 5.23 14.55 -2.06
C THR A 43 5.04 15.79 -2.94
N GLU A 44 3.92 16.48 -2.76
CA GLU A 44 3.58 17.66 -3.57
C GLU A 44 3.12 18.80 -2.66
N GLU A 45 3.27 20.02 -3.13
CA GLU A 45 2.66 21.18 -2.51
C GLU A 45 1.16 21.15 -2.80
N PHE A 46 0.34 21.21 -1.76
CA PHE A 46 -1.11 21.14 -1.88
C PHE A 46 -1.81 22.44 -1.40
N HIS A 47 -1.08 23.26 -0.68
CA HIS A 47 -1.46 24.61 -0.25
C HIS A 47 -0.16 25.45 -0.20
N PRO A 48 -0.21 26.76 -0.50
CA PRO A 48 1.01 27.58 -0.54
C PRO A 48 1.90 27.42 0.72
N GLY A 49 3.12 26.93 0.53
CA GLY A 49 4.07 26.64 1.61
C GLY A 49 3.87 25.31 2.34
N PHE A 50 2.83 24.54 2.03
CA PHE A 50 2.54 23.26 2.68
C PHE A 50 2.70 22.10 1.70
N ARG A 51 3.53 21.15 2.04
CA ARG A 51 3.81 19.95 1.25
C ARG A 51 3.46 18.70 2.05
N ASN A 52 2.95 17.68 1.38
CA ASN A 52 2.73 16.38 2.01
C ASN A 52 2.77 15.23 1.02
N SER A 53 2.90 14.04 1.56
CA SER A 53 2.71 12.79 0.84
C SER A 53 1.26 12.68 0.37
N VAL A 54 1.05 12.54 -0.96
CA VAL A 54 -0.29 12.71 -1.54
C VAL A 54 -1.17 11.49 -1.30
N ALA A 55 -0.70 10.29 -1.63
CA ALA A 55 -1.47 9.06 -1.49
C ALA A 55 -0.86 8.09 -0.45
N SER A 56 0.33 7.55 -0.69
CA SER A 56 1.08 6.80 0.33
C SER A 56 1.65 7.77 1.35
N TYR A 57 1.60 7.46 2.65
CA TYR A 57 1.85 8.46 3.70
C TYR A 57 2.76 8.00 4.83
N THR A 58 3.19 6.73 4.86
CA THR A 58 4.02 6.18 5.94
C THR A 58 4.98 5.11 5.44
N VAL A 59 6.11 4.93 6.13
CA VAL A 59 7.17 3.97 5.79
C VAL A 59 7.14 2.80 6.76
N SER A 60 7.03 1.59 6.22
CA SER A 60 7.14 0.35 7.00
C SER A 60 7.61 -0.82 6.11
N LEU A 61 7.20 -0.86 4.86
CA LEU A 61 7.31 -2.03 4.00
C LEU A 61 8.49 -1.98 3.01
N LEU A 62 9.24 -0.87 2.94
CA LEU A 62 10.36 -0.73 2.02
C LEU A 62 11.45 -1.76 2.37
N GLN A 63 11.78 -2.61 1.40
CA GLN A 63 12.68 -3.74 1.63
C GLN A 63 14.11 -3.27 1.91
N PRO A 64 14.76 -3.71 3.01
CA PRO A 64 16.14 -3.38 3.30
C PRO A 64 17.08 -3.73 2.15
N LYS A 65 16.86 -4.88 1.51
CA LYS A 65 17.62 -5.28 0.33
C LYS A 65 17.60 -4.22 -0.77
N VAL A 66 16.46 -3.56 -1.01
CA VAL A 66 16.34 -2.50 -2.01
C VAL A 66 17.06 -1.24 -1.55
N ILE A 67 16.97 -0.89 -0.26
CA ILE A 67 17.68 0.24 0.33
C ILE A 67 19.19 0.06 0.17
N ASP A 68 19.71 -1.12 0.55
CA ASP A 68 21.13 -1.44 0.56
C ASP A 68 21.68 -1.60 -0.86
N ASP A 69 21.03 -2.42 -1.69
CA ASP A 69 21.49 -2.67 -3.06
C ASP A 69 21.54 -1.38 -3.89
N LEU A 70 20.55 -0.49 -3.74
CA LEU A 70 20.49 0.77 -4.47
C LEU A 70 21.15 1.92 -3.73
N GLN A 71 21.72 1.69 -2.54
CA GLN A 71 22.40 2.70 -1.70
C GLN A 71 21.54 3.94 -1.47
N LEU A 72 20.24 3.77 -1.16
CA LEU A 72 19.27 4.85 -1.13
C LEU A 72 19.63 5.95 -0.11
N HIS A 73 20.31 5.59 0.98
CA HIS A 73 20.81 6.58 1.95
C HIS A 73 21.87 7.51 1.34
N ALA A 74 22.75 7.00 0.46
CA ALA A 74 23.71 7.83 -0.27
C ALA A 74 23.01 8.75 -1.28
N HIS A 75 21.82 8.38 -1.75
CA HIS A 75 20.97 9.20 -2.62
C HIS A 75 19.96 10.08 -1.85
N GLY A 76 20.22 10.35 -0.56
CA GLY A 76 19.49 11.32 0.25
C GLY A 76 18.29 10.77 1.02
N LEU A 77 18.00 9.46 0.96
CA LEU A 77 16.93 8.89 1.77
C LEU A 77 17.27 8.94 3.26
N ARG A 78 16.43 9.62 4.02
CA ARG A 78 16.49 9.66 5.49
C ARG A 78 15.15 9.23 6.05
N ILE A 79 15.15 8.22 6.91
CA ILE A 79 13.94 7.71 7.57
C ILE A 79 14.11 7.89 9.07
N VAL A 80 13.10 8.47 9.73
CA VAL A 80 13.03 8.62 11.18
C VAL A 80 11.92 7.72 11.73
N ASN A 81 12.16 7.11 12.88
CA ASN A 81 11.15 6.31 13.56
C ASN A 81 10.20 7.23 14.32
N ARG A 82 8.94 6.80 14.46
CA ARG A 82 7.97 7.48 15.31
C ARG A 82 8.25 7.15 16.78
N PRO A 83 8.08 8.11 17.71
CA PRO A 83 8.24 7.85 19.14
C PRO A 83 7.10 7.00 19.73
N ALA A 84 5.92 7.02 19.07
CA ALA A 84 4.79 6.16 19.37
C ALA A 84 4.21 5.59 18.06
N ASN A 85 3.70 4.36 18.12
CA ASN A 85 3.13 3.70 16.95
C ASN A 85 1.72 4.23 16.65
N ASN A 86 0.82 4.08 17.62
CA ASN A 86 -0.58 4.47 17.46
C ASN A 86 -1.13 5.14 18.73
N PHE A 87 -2.05 6.07 18.54
CA PHE A 87 -2.85 6.71 19.57
C PHE A 87 -4.34 6.52 19.24
N LEU A 88 -5.07 5.89 20.14
CA LEU A 88 -6.51 5.65 20.05
C LEU A 88 -7.22 6.50 21.10
N PRO A 89 -7.67 7.74 20.79
CA PRO A 89 -8.52 8.51 21.67
C PRO A 89 -9.93 7.90 21.72
N LEU A 90 -10.52 7.80 22.91
CA LEU A 90 -11.85 7.25 23.11
C LEU A 90 -12.86 8.39 23.39
N PRO A 91 -14.15 8.20 23.01
CA PRO A 91 -15.19 9.21 23.24
C PRO A 91 -15.42 9.57 24.70
N ASP A 92 -15.09 8.68 25.64
CA ASP A 92 -15.24 8.87 27.07
C ASP A 92 -14.06 9.64 27.73
N GLY A 93 -13.10 10.11 26.93
CA GLY A 93 -11.93 10.84 27.41
C GLY A 93 -10.74 9.95 27.81
N ARG A 94 -10.89 8.62 27.79
CA ARG A 94 -9.74 7.70 27.91
C ARG A 94 -8.99 7.58 26.59
N TYR A 95 -7.84 6.93 26.63
CA TYR A 95 -7.06 6.65 25.42
C TYR A 95 -6.21 5.38 25.60
N LEU A 96 -5.79 4.80 24.48
CA LEU A 96 -4.75 3.78 24.40
C LEU A 96 -3.60 4.31 23.55
N LEU A 97 -2.37 4.37 24.10
CA LEU A 97 -1.16 4.79 23.41
C LEU A 97 -0.22 3.59 23.22
N SER A 98 -0.06 3.14 21.98
CA SER A 98 0.93 2.12 21.65
C SER A 98 2.28 2.76 21.35
N ALA A 99 3.28 2.45 22.18
CA ALA A 99 4.63 2.96 22.05
C ALA A 99 5.66 1.95 22.57
N PRO A 100 6.90 1.94 22.07
CA PRO A 100 7.93 1.02 22.53
C PRO A 100 8.10 1.05 24.04
N GLY A 101 8.00 -0.13 24.68
CA GLY A 101 8.15 -0.29 26.13
C GLY A 101 6.99 0.24 27.00
N ARG A 102 5.94 0.82 26.41
CA ARG A 102 4.80 1.40 27.14
C ARG A 102 3.45 0.70 26.85
N THR A 103 3.32 0.04 25.70
CA THR A 103 2.03 -0.52 25.24
C THR A 103 1.39 -1.45 26.26
N GLN A 104 2.15 -2.33 26.91
CA GLN A 104 1.62 -3.27 27.89
C GLN A 104 1.00 -2.56 29.10
N ALA A 105 1.64 -1.52 29.64
CA ALA A 105 1.11 -0.73 30.74
C ALA A 105 -0.14 0.08 30.33
N GLU A 106 -0.18 0.56 29.09
CA GLU A 106 -1.37 1.24 28.55
C GLU A 106 -2.57 0.28 28.42
N VAL A 107 -2.33 -0.95 27.94
CA VAL A 107 -3.36 -2.00 27.83
C VAL A 107 -3.88 -2.42 29.21
N ALA A 108 -3.02 -2.50 30.23
CA ALA A 108 -3.41 -2.85 31.59
C ALA A 108 -4.46 -1.90 32.18
N LYS A 109 -4.55 -0.65 31.71
CA LYS A 109 -5.62 0.29 32.11
C LYS A 109 -7.02 -0.19 31.71
N PHE A 110 -7.13 -1.09 30.75
CA PHE A 110 -8.39 -1.63 30.24
C PHE A 110 -8.61 -3.09 30.63
N SER A 111 -7.55 -3.92 30.58
CA SER A 111 -7.55 -5.32 31.00
C SER A 111 -6.16 -5.80 31.37
N GLU A 112 -5.98 -6.23 32.61
CA GLU A 112 -4.75 -6.89 33.08
C GLU A 112 -4.49 -8.20 32.32
N ARG A 113 -5.53 -8.94 31.99
CA ARG A 113 -5.45 -10.18 31.22
C ARG A 113 -4.90 -9.90 29.81
N ASP A 114 -5.41 -8.86 29.14
CA ASP A 114 -4.95 -8.49 27.81
C ASP A 114 -3.49 -8.04 27.84
N ALA A 115 -3.10 -7.26 28.86
CA ALA A 115 -1.72 -6.83 29.05
C ALA A 115 -0.75 -8.01 29.24
N GLN A 116 -1.18 -9.07 29.96
CA GLN A 116 -0.38 -10.28 30.15
C GLN A 116 -0.26 -11.10 28.86
N ARG A 117 -1.28 -11.11 27.99
CA ARG A 117 -1.30 -11.85 26.73
C ARG A 117 -0.63 -11.14 25.58
N LEU A 118 -0.50 -9.82 25.64
CA LEU A 118 0.05 -8.99 24.57
C LEU A 118 1.44 -9.46 24.08
N PRO A 119 2.43 -9.76 24.95
CA PRO A 119 3.75 -10.20 24.47
C PRO A 119 3.71 -11.53 23.71
N GLU A 120 2.81 -12.46 24.09
CA GLU A 120 2.63 -13.72 23.38
C GLU A 120 1.99 -13.48 22.00
N TYR A 121 0.97 -12.64 21.92
CA TYR A 121 0.34 -12.23 20.65
C TYR A 121 1.36 -11.62 19.68
N GLU A 122 2.16 -10.65 20.14
CA GLU A 122 3.19 -10.00 19.32
C GLU A 122 4.25 -11.00 18.86
N ALA A 123 4.72 -11.90 19.72
CA ALA A 123 5.68 -12.94 19.37
C ALA A 123 5.11 -13.93 18.32
N ARG A 124 3.82 -14.29 18.42
CA ARG A 124 3.16 -15.14 17.43
C ARG A 124 3.06 -14.48 16.07
N LEU A 125 2.60 -13.23 16.03
CA LEU A 125 2.54 -12.48 14.76
C LEU A 125 3.92 -12.30 14.13
N GLU A 126 4.97 -12.08 14.93
CA GLU A 126 6.32 -11.94 14.42
C GLU A 126 6.84 -13.22 13.74
N ILE A 127 6.52 -14.42 14.26
CA ILE A 127 6.84 -15.70 13.60
C ILE A 127 6.21 -15.74 12.19
N PHE A 128 4.93 -15.36 12.05
CA PHE A 128 4.24 -15.37 10.76
C PHE A 128 4.73 -14.25 9.84
N ALA A 129 5.04 -13.08 10.41
CA ALA A 129 5.62 -11.97 9.67
C ALA A 129 6.99 -12.35 9.06
N ASP A 130 7.84 -13.10 9.77
CA ASP A 130 9.12 -13.58 9.24
C ASP A 130 8.92 -14.54 8.06
N VAL A 131 7.91 -15.41 8.10
CA VAL A 131 7.54 -16.27 6.96
C VAL A 131 7.15 -15.40 5.75
N LEU A 132 6.31 -14.38 5.95
CA LEU A 132 5.88 -13.49 4.85
C LEU A 132 7.01 -12.63 4.31
N ARG A 133 7.91 -12.11 5.17
CA ARG A 133 9.10 -11.36 4.74
C ARG A 133 9.98 -12.20 3.82
N ALA A 134 10.20 -13.48 4.19
CA ALA A 134 10.97 -14.40 3.38
C ALA A 134 10.30 -14.70 2.02
N TRP A 135 8.96 -14.75 1.98
CA TRP A 135 8.22 -15.00 0.75
C TRP A 135 8.08 -13.76 -0.15
N ALA A 136 8.08 -12.57 0.42
CA ALA A 136 7.93 -11.32 -0.33
C ALA A 136 9.01 -11.10 -1.41
N LEU A 137 10.21 -11.63 -1.20
CA LEU A 137 11.35 -11.56 -2.13
C LEU A 137 11.55 -12.85 -2.95
N ARG A 138 10.50 -13.66 -3.11
CA ARG A 138 10.54 -14.88 -3.92
C ARG A 138 9.40 -14.88 -4.93
N THR A 139 9.69 -15.46 -6.10
CA THR A 139 8.64 -15.73 -7.08
C THR A 139 7.73 -16.83 -6.54
N PRO A 140 6.41 -16.62 -6.47
CA PRO A 140 5.49 -17.68 -6.09
C PRO A 140 5.58 -18.88 -7.04
N PRO A 141 5.29 -20.11 -6.57
CA PRO A 141 5.19 -21.26 -7.47
C PRO A 141 4.18 -21.01 -8.57
N ASP A 142 4.50 -21.37 -9.79
CA ASP A 142 3.55 -21.25 -10.90
C ASP A 142 2.56 -22.43 -10.87
N ALA A 143 1.40 -22.20 -10.28
CA ALA A 143 0.33 -23.21 -10.21
C ALA A 143 -0.42 -23.42 -11.55
N GLY A 144 -0.12 -22.61 -12.58
CA GLY A 144 -0.74 -22.72 -13.91
C GLY A 144 0.03 -23.59 -14.90
N VAL A 145 1.20 -24.13 -14.51
CA VAL A 145 2.00 -24.96 -15.42
C VAL A 145 1.31 -26.33 -15.61
N ALA A 146 0.90 -26.60 -16.84
CA ALA A 146 0.43 -27.93 -17.24
C ALA A 146 1.53 -28.97 -17.00
N GLY A 147 1.14 -30.20 -16.63
CA GLY A 147 2.04 -31.30 -16.22
C GLY A 147 3.23 -31.59 -17.17
N GLY A 148 4.05 -32.57 -16.83
CA GLY A 148 5.26 -32.95 -17.54
C GLY A 148 6.51 -32.23 -17.01
N TRP A 149 7.60 -32.26 -17.77
CA TRP A 149 8.92 -31.76 -17.36
C TRP A 149 8.92 -30.25 -17.02
N ARG A 150 8.01 -29.47 -17.61
CA ARG A 150 7.87 -28.03 -17.34
C ARG A 150 7.33 -27.71 -15.96
N ALA A 151 6.64 -28.67 -15.30
CA ALA A 151 6.13 -28.52 -13.95
C ALA A 151 7.21 -28.70 -12.86
N LEU A 152 8.36 -29.33 -13.17
CA LEU A 152 9.39 -29.65 -12.18
C LEU A 152 9.87 -28.43 -11.37
N PRO A 153 10.16 -27.24 -11.95
CA PRO A 153 10.56 -26.08 -11.18
C PRO A 153 9.47 -25.61 -10.21
N ALA A 154 8.20 -25.61 -10.63
CA ALA A 154 7.06 -25.23 -9.79
C ALA A 154 6.85 -26.24 -8.65
N LEU A 155 6.93 -27.55 -8.95
CA LEU A 155 6.85 -28.60 -7.94
C LEU A 155 8.00 -28.51 -6.92
N TRP A 156 9.22 -28.22 -7.39
CA TRP A 156 10.36 -28.00 -6.50
C TRP A 156 10.15 -26.79 -5.59
N GLN A 157 9.64 -25.67 -6.13
CA GLN A 157 9.29 -24.48 -5.34
C GLN A 157 8.20 -24.78 -4.32
N MET A 158 7.15 -25.53 -4.71
CA MET A 158 6.09 -25.98 -3.79
C MET A 158 6.65 -26.87 -2.67
N GLY A 159 7.54 -27.85 -3.03
CA GLY A 159 8.20 -28.72 -2.07
C GLY A 159 9.10 -27.94 -1.08
N ARG A 160 9.79 -26.91 -1.56
CA ARG A 160 10.57 -26.01 -0.72
C ARG A 160 9.68 -25.22 0.26
N LEU A 161 8.58 -24.64 -0.24
CA LEU A 161 7.59 -23.94 0.57
C LEU A 161 6.99 -24.87 1.63
N GLY A 162 6.58 -26.09 1.22
CA GLY A 162 6.08 -27.11 2.14
C GLY A 162 7.09 -27.50 3.22
N ARG A 163 8.38 -27.58 2.87
CA ARG A 163 9.45 -27.87 3.85
C ARG A 163 9.63 -26.71 4.85
N GLU A 164 9.57 -25.47 4.40
CA GLU A 164 9.63 -24.31 5.27
C GLU A 164 8.42 -24.25 6.23
N LEU A 165 7.22 -24.51 5.73
CA LEU A 165 6.03 -24.64 6.58
C LEU A 165 6.12 -25.83 7.55
N ALA A 166 6.79 -26.92 7.17
CA ALA A 166 6.99 -28.07 8.03
C ALA A 166 7.94 -27.81 9.22
N THR A 167 8.72 -26.72 9.20
CA THR A 167 9.52 -26.29 10.36
C THR A 167 8.66 -25.70 11.48
N LEU A 168 7.46 -25.22 11.16
CA LEU A 168 6.46 -24.80 12.14
C LEU A 168 5.80 -26.04 12.75
N ASP A 169 5.48 -25.99 14.03
CA ASP A 169 4.68 -27.06 14.66
C ASP A 169 3.23 -27.06 14.12
N ALA A 170 2.46 -28.07 14.49
CA ALA A 170 1.10 -28.23 13.97
C ALA A 170 0.17 -27.10 14.39
N SER A 171 0.33 -26.54 15.59
CA SER A 171 -0.45 -25.43 16.11
C SER A 171 -0.17 -24.14 15.33
N LEU A 172 1.11 -23.83 15.09
CA LEU A 172 1.51 -22.66 14.31
C LEU A 172 1.04 -22.75 12.85
N ARG A 173 1.08 -23.95 12.26
CA ARG A 173 0.53 -24.14 10.89
C ARG A 173 -0.97 -23.92 10.83
N GLN A 174 -1.71 -24.37 11.83
CA GLN A 174 -3.15 -24.14 11.93
C GLN A 174 -3.43 -22.64 12.10
N GLU A 175 -2.71 -21.96 12.97
CA GLU A 175 -2.89 -20.53 13.22
C GLU A 175 -2.52 -19.68 11.99
N LEU A 176 -1.48 -20.06 11.25
CA LEU A 176 -1.18 -19.42 9.96
C LEU A 176 -2.33 -19.57 8.96
N LEU A 177 -2.97 -20.74 8.89
CA LEU A 177 -4.15 -20.94 8.06
C LEU A 177 -5.33 -20.09 8.54
N ASP A 178 -5.53 -20.01 9.85
CA ASP A 178 -6.54 -19.17 10.47
C ASP A 178 -6.38 -17.70 10.07
N LEU A 179 -5.15 -17.17 10.06
CA LEU A 179 -4.85 -15.80 9.60
C LEU A 179 -5.25 -15.55 8.14
N PHE A 180 -5.26 -16.57 7.27
CA PHE A 180 -5.72 -16.41 5.89
C PHE A 180 -7.24 -16.54 5.73
N THR A 181 -7.93 -17.14 6.69
CA THR A 181 -9.33 -17.55 6.54
C THR A 181 -10.29 -16.84 7.49
N LEU A 182 -9.86 -16.56 8.72
CA LEU A 182 -10.70 -15.89 9.72
C LEU A 182 -10.83 -14.39 9.45
N SER A 183 -11.83 -13.81 10.08
CA SER A 183 -11.94 -12.37 10.23
C SER A 183 -10.94 -11.86 11.27
N ALA A 184 -10.56 -10.57 11.16
CA ALA A 184 -9.72 -9.91 12.17
C ALA A 184 -10.39 -9.95 13.55
N ALA A 185 -11.71 -9.77 13.62
CA ALA A 185 -12.47 -9.83 14.86
C ALA A 185 -12.38 -11.21 15.51
N GLU A 186 -12.66 -12.31 14.77
CA GLU A 186 -12.56 -13.67 15.29
C GLU A 186 -11.13 -14.01 15.76
N TYR A 187 -10.12 -13.54 15.05
CA TYR A 187 -8.73 -13.75 15.44
C TYR A 187 -8.39 -12.98 16.73
N LEU A 188 -8.78 -11.70 16.82
CA LEU A 188 -8.52 -10.85 17.99
C LEU A 188 -9.32 -11.28 19.22
N ASP A 189 -10.55 -11.78 19.07
CA ASP A 189 -11.37 -12.30 20.18
C ASP A 189 -10.75 -13.54 20.88
N ARG A 190 -9.88 -14.27 20.18
CA ARG A 190 -9.10 -15.37 20.80
C ARG A 190 -8.01 -14.85 21.74
N TRP A 191 -7.56 -13.62 21.54
CA TRP A 191 -6.45 -13.02 22.27
C TRP A 191 -6.90 -12.06 23.35
N PHE A 192 -7.86 -11.18 23.05
CA PHE A 192 -8.20 -10.02 23.85
C PHE A 192 -9.70 -9.96 24.20
N GLU A 193 -9.99 -9.38 25.38
CA GLU A 193 -11.35 -9.15 25.82
C GLU A 193 -11.75 -7.67 25.76
N SER A 194 -10.78 -6.73 25.86
CA SER A 194 -11.08 -5.30 25.88
C SER A 194 -11.18 -4.71 24.49
N GLU A 195 -12.21 -3.88 24.27
CA GLU A 195 -12.46 -3.25 22.96
C GLU A 195 -11.33 -2.32 22.48
N PRO A 196 -10.68 -1.49 23.32
CA PRO A 196 -9.64 -0.58 22.81
C PRO A 196 -8.46 -1.28 22.15
N ILE A 197 -7.97 -2.40 22.70
CA ILE A 197 -6.87 -3.12 22.07
C ILE A 197 -7.32 -3.86 20.81
N LYS A 198 -8.55 -4.41 20.82
CA LYS A 198 -9.14 -5.01 19.61
C LYS A 198 -9.34 -3.97 18.52
N ALA A 199 -9.80 -2.76 18.85
CA ALA A 199 -9.94 -1.67 17.89
C ALA A 199 -8.59 -1.24 17.32
N LEU A 200 -7.56 -1.11 18.16
CA LEU A 200 -6.22 -0.73 17.74
C LEU A 200 -5.66 -1.68 16.66
N PHE A 201 -5.70 -2.99 16.93
CA PHE A 201 -5.20 -4.00 15.99
C PHE A 201 -6.19 -4.32 14.87
N GLY A 202 -7.50 -4.23 15.14
CA GLY A 202 -8.55 -4.46 14.14
C GLY A 202 -8.54 -3.42 13.03
N PHE A 203 -8.07 -2.20 13.31
CA PHE A 203 -7.83 -1.19 12.29
C PHE A 203 -6.86 -1.69 11.21
N ASP A 204 -5.77 -2.36 11.59
CA ASP A 204 -4.81 -2.96 10.65
C ASP A 204 -5.47 -4.03 9.74
N GLY A 205 -6.54 -4.68 10.18
CA GLY A 205 -7.32 -5.63 9.39
C GLY A 205 -8.16 -5.01 8.28
N ILE A 206 -8.38 -3.70 8.33
CA ILE A 206 -9.25 -2.98 7.39
C ILE A 206 -8.55 -1.86 6.63
N VAL A 207 -7.34 -1.44 7.01
CA VAL A 207 -6.59 -0.38 6.30
C VAL A 207 -6.42 -0.73 4.82
N GLY A 208 -6.98 0.12 3.95
CA GLY A 208 -6.93 -0.10 2.51
C GLY A 208 -7.72 -1.32 2.01
N ASN A 209 -8.53 -1.92 2.85
CA ASN A 209 -9.38 -3.07 2.54
C ASN A 209 -10.86 -2.68 2.70
N TYR A 210 -11.62 -2.70 1.59
CA TYR A 210 -13.06 -2.39 1.64
C TYR A 210 -13.85 -3.56 2.23
N ALA A 211 -13.64 -3.80 3.51
CA ALA A 211 -14.21 -4.90 4.28
C ALA A 211 -14.46 -4.48 5.73
N SER A 212 -15.40 -5.17 6.39
CA SER A 212 -15.59 -5.13 7.83
C SER A 212 -14.46 -5.90 8.54
N PRO A 213 -14.11 -5.58 9.80
CA PRO A 213 -13.25 -6.42 10.62
C PRO A 213 -13.83 -7.82 10.86
N TYR A 214 -15.13 -8.03 10.62
CA TYR A 214 -15.82 -9.34 10.68
C TYR A 214 -15.85 -10.08 9.33
N THR A 215 -15.26 -9.49 8.27
CA THR A 215 -15.18 -10.17 6.97
C THR A 215 -14.12 -11.28 7.00
N PRO A 216 -14.44 -12.54 6.59
CA PRO A 216 -13.46 -13.62 6.49
C PRO A 216 -12.25 -13.21 5.63
N GLY A 217 -11.05 -13.56 6.10
CA GLY A 217 -9.77 -13.21 5.46
C GLY A 217 -9.23 -11.83 5.83
N SER A 218 -9.93 -11.01 6.61
CA SER A 218 -9.41 -9.71 7.09
C SER A 218 -8.26 -9.86 8.09
N ALA A 219 -8.12 -11.01 8.78
CA ALA A 219 -6.97 -11.30 9.63
C ALA A 219 -5.64 -11.35 8.84
N TYR A 220 -5.65 -11.71 7.55
CA TYR A 220 -4.46 -11.60 6.72
C TYR A 220 -4.03 -10.15 6.50
N VAL A 221 -4.98 -9.23 6.37
CA VAL A 221 -4.67 -7.79 6.18
C VAL A 221 -4.03 -7.21 7.43
N LEU A 222 -4.47 -7.64 8.63
CA LEU A 222 -3.81 -7.33 9.91
C LEU A 222 -2.35 -7.81 9.89
N LEU A 223 -2.11 -9.08 9.54
CA LEU A 223 -0.75 -9.63 9.44
C LEU A 223 0.09 -8.87 8.40
N HIS A 224 -0.51 -8.43 7.27
CA HIS A 224 0.16 -7.63 6.23
C HIS A 224 0.75 -6.33 6.78
N HIS A 225 0.12 -5.70 7.76
CA HIS A 225 0.61 -4.46 8.35
C HIS A 225 1.70 -4.67 9.43
N VAL A 226 1.84 -5.90 9.95
CA VAL A 226 2.84 -6.25 10.97
C VAL A 226 4.20 -6.64 10.37
N PHE A 227 4.25 -7.19 9.15
CA PHE A 227 5.52 -7.71 8.61
C PHE A 227 6.50 -6.64 8.11
N GLY A 228 6.15 -5.36 8.23
CA GLY A 228 7.06 -4.25 7.92
C GLY A 228 8.26 -4.15 8.86
N GLN A 229 9.23 -3.35 8.46
CA GLN A 229 10.34 -2.93 9.32
C GLN A 229 10.87 -1.56 8.92
N CYS A 230 11.36 -0.82 9.89
CA CYS A 230 11.91 0.51 9.69
C CYS A 230 13.23 0.65 10.47
N ASN A 231 14.31 1.09 9.81
CA ASN A 231 15.64 1.26 10.41
C ASN A 231 16.10 0.02 11.21
N GLY A 232 15.86 -1.19 10.69
CA GLY A 232 16.22 -2.44 11.35
C GLY A 232 15.28 -2.90 12.47
N MET A 233 14.29 -2.09 12.86
CA MET A 233 13.28 -2.47 13.86
C MET A 233 12.05 -3.08 13.17
N LYS A 234 11.77 -4.34 13.47
CA LYS A 234 10.63 -5.09 12.98
C LYS A 234 9.32 -4.54 13.57
N GLY A 235 8.26 -4.50 12.77
CA GLY A 235 6.96 -3.95 13.16
C GLY A 235 6.93 -2.42 13.35
N ALA A 236 8.08 -1.73 13.20
CA ALA A 236 8.14 -0.28 13.37
C ALA A 236 7.65 0.48 12.13
N TRP A 237 7.07 1.64 12.41
CA TRP A 237 6.64 2.61 11.41
C TRP A 237 7.52 3.85 11.46
N GLY A 238 7.78 4.43 10.30
CA GLY A 238 8.63 5.60 10.18
C GLY A 238 8.06 6.67 9.25
N HIS A 239 8.78 7.78 9.20
CA HIS A 239 8.57 8.89 8.28
C HIS A 239 9.84 9.11 7.44
N ALA A 240 9.70 9.23 6.14
CA ALA A 240 10.78 9.66 5.26
C ALA A 240 10.83 11.19 5.27
N ILE A 241 11.97 11.78 5.61
CA ILE A 241 12.17 13.24 5.58
C ILE A 241 11.98 13.75 4.15
N GLY A 242 11.11 14.73 3.97
CA GLY A 242 10.60 15.18 2.67
C GLY A 242 9.39 14.39 2.17
N GLY A 243 8.80 13.51 3.01
CA GLY A 243 7.65 12.67 2.71
C GLY A 243 7.98 11.47 1.82
N MET A 244 6.95 10.73 1.38
CA MET A 244 7.10 9.51 0.58
C MET A 244 7.75 9.76 -0.79
N GLY A 245 7.65 10.99 -1.30
CA GLY A 245 8.34 11.41 -2.52
C GLY A 245 9.85 11.30 -2.43
N ALA A 246 10.44 11.48 -1.24
CA ALA A 246 11.88 11.34 -1.03
C ALA A 246 12.38 9.91 -1.34
N ILE A 247 11.58 8.88 -1.02
CA ILE A 247 11.89 7.49 -1.38
C ILE A 247 11.97 7.34 -2.90
N SER A 248 10.95 7.82 -3.60
CA SER A 248 10.88 7.73 -5.06
C SER A 248 12.01 8.52 -5.75
N GLN A 249 12.37 9.68 -5.21
CA GLN A 249 13.48 10.49 -5.73
C GLN A 249 14.84 9.81 -5.52
N ALA A 250 15.08 9.22 -4.34
CA ALA A 250 16.30 8.47 -4.08
C ALA A 250 16.45 7.28 -5.06
N ILE A 251 15.35 6.53 -5.31
CA ILE A 251 15.34 5.44 -6.28
C ILE A 251 15.55 5.96 -7.70
N ALA A 252 14.91 7.08 -8.08
CA ALA A 252 15.07 7.69 -9.40
C ALA A 252 16.50 8.16 -9.63
N THR A 253 17.16 8.74 -8.62
CA THR A 253 18.57 9.12 -8.67
C THR A 253 19.46 7.89 -8.88
N ALA A 254 19.28 6.83 -8.11
CA ALA A 254 20.00 5.57 -8.29
C ALA A 254 19.81 4.97 -9.70
N ALA A 255 18.59 5.06 -10.24
CA ALA A 255 18.30 4.57 -11.60
C ALA A 255 19.02 5.40 -12.68
N ARG A 256 19.02 6.75 -12.55
CA ARG A 256 19.72 7.64 -13.48
C ARG A 256 21.22 7.44 -13.45
N GLU A 257 21.82 7.34 -12.27
CA GLU A 257 23.25 7.08 -12.13
C GLU A 257 23.67 5.73 -12.71
N ALA A 258 22.77 4.73 -12.66
CA ALA A 258 22.97 3.46 -13.32
C ALA A 258 22.80 3.53 -14.86
N GLY A 259 22.37 4.66 -15.44
CA GLY A 259 22.20 4.89 -16.86
C GLY A 259 20.79 4.70 -17.40
N ALA A 260 19.75 4.59 -16.55
CA ALA A 260 18.36 4.58 -16.99
C ALA A 260 17.91 5.97 -17.45
N GLU A 261 17.21 6.05 -18.58
CA GLU A 261 16.51 7.26 -19.01
C GLU A 261 15.11 7.30 -18.40
N LEU A 262 14.76 8.42 -17.76
CA LEU A 262 13.46 8.63 -17.11
C LEU A 262 12.77 9.80 -17.79
N ARG A 263 11.63 9.54 -18.46
CA ARG A 263 10.81 10.56 -19.13
C ARG A 263 9.50 10.75 -18.39
N VAL A 264 9.22 11.97 -18.02
CA VAL A 264 7.91 12.45 -17.52
C VAL A 264 7.09 13.02 -18.67
N ASP A 265 5.80 13.30 -18.45
CA ASP A 265 4.84 13.78 -19.45
C ASP A 265 4.80 12.88 -20.71
N ALA A 266 5.07 11.58 -20.51
CA ALA A 266 5.21 10.56 -21.54
C ALA A 266 4.20 9.42 -21.35
N GLY A 267 2.91 9.77 -21.36
CA GLY A 267 1.83 8.80 -21.15
C GLY A 267 1.75 7.75 -22.25
N VAL A 268 1.86 6.47 -21.88
CA VAL A 268 1.65 5.35 -22.80
C VAL A 268 0.16 5.16 -23.03
N GLN A 269 -0.27 5.20 -24.29
CA GLN A 269 -1.66 4.99 -24.68
C GLN A 269 -1.96 3.52 -24.96
N ARG A 270 -1.07 2.82 -25.69
CA ARG A 270 -1.27 1.41 -26.05
C ARG A 270 0.04 0.65 -26.26
N LEU A 271 -0.03 -0.66 -26.14
CA LEU A 271 1.04 -1.58 -26.52
C LEU A 271 1.01 -1.89 -28.01
N LEU A 272 2.19 -2.15 -28.58
CA LEU A 272 2.34 -2.57 -29.97
C LEU A 272 2.63 -4.06 -30.01
N ILE A 273 1.83 -4.79 -30.80
CA ILE A 273 1.96 -6.24 -30.97
C ILE A 273 2.34 -6.54 -32.42
N GLU A 274 3.38 -7.35 -32.60
CA GLU A 274 3.76 -7.92 -33.89
C GLU A 274 3.95 -9.43 -33.73
N GLN A 275 3.33 -10.22 -34.60
CA GLN A 275 3.39 -11.68 -34.56
C GLN A 275 3.11 -12.29 -33.17
N GLY A 276 2.11 -11.75 -32.45
CA GLY A 276 1.72 -12.23 -31.14
C GLY A 276 2.68 -11.84 -29.99
N ARG A 277 3.66 -10.99 -30.24
CA ARG A 277 4.64 -10.50 -29.25
C ARG A 277 4.49 -9.00 -29.05
N VAL A 278 4.61 -8.56 -27.81
CA VAL A 278 4.71 -7.11 -27.49
C VAL A 278 6.12 -6.63 -27.86
N VAL A 279 6.20 -5.60 -28.71
CA VAL A 279 7.45 -5.10 -29.30
C VAL A 279 7.69 -3.62 -29.04
N GLY A 280 6.74 -2.91 -28.41
CA GLY A 280 6.86 -1.48 -28.18
C GLY A 280 5.61 -0.87 -27.59
N VAL A 281 5.61 0.45 -27.54
CA VAL A 281 4.51 1.30 -27.06
C VAL A 281 4.25 2.44 -28.02
N ALA A 282 2.99 2.92 -28.04
CA ALA A 282 2.62 4.21 -28.62
C ALA A 282 2.25 5.17 -27.47
N LEU A 283 2.83 6.35 -27.49
CA LEU A 283 2.53 7.42 -26.55
C LEU A 283 1.27 8.20 -26.97
N ALA A 284 0.70 8.95 -26.04
CA ALA A 284 -0.46 9.80 -26.32
C ALA A 284 -0.19 10.90 -27.38
N ASN A 285 1.07 11.32 -27.53
CA ASN A 285 1.50 12.29 -28.55
C ASN A 285 1.77 11.65 -29.92
N GLY A 286 1.57 10.33 -30.07
CA GLY A 286 1.80 9.58 -31.31
C GLY A 286 3.22 9.02 -31.49
N GLU A 287 4.16 9.32 -30.59
CA GLU A 287 5.52 8.76 -30.63
C GLU A 287 5.47 7.23 -30.46
N ILE A 288 6.23 6.51 -31.27
CA ILE A 288 6.37 5.05 -31.21
C ILE A 288 7.76 4.70 -30.69
N LEU A 289 7.81 3.92 -29.62
CA LEU A 289 9.04 3.44 -29.00
C LEU A 289 9.07 1.91 -28.98
N ARG A 290 10.23 1.34 -29.29
CA ARG A 290 10.42 -0.11 -29.40
C ARG A 290 11.47 -0.62 -28.42
N ALA A 291 11.23 -1.81 -27.86
CA ALA A 291 12.19 -2.52 -27.03
C ALA A 291 11.98 -4.05 -27.08
N ARG A 292 12.94 -4.78 -26.53
CA ARG A 292 12.89 -6.25 -26.41
C ARG A 292 11.92 -6.70 -25.31
N ALA A 293 11.82 -5.93 -24.23
CA ALA A 293 10.94 -6.18 -23.09
C ALA A 293 10.09 -4.94 -22.75
N MET A 294 8.78 -5.13 -22.59
CA MET A 294 7.84 -4.13 -22.06
C MET A 294 7.47 -4.52 -20.65
N ILE A 295 7.66 -3.61 -19.69
CA ILE A 295 7.46 -3.88 -18.26
C ILE A 295 6.40 -2.93 -17.74
N ALA A 296 5.23 -3.46 -17.38
CA ALA A 296 4.10 -2.68 -16.90
C ALA A 296 4.17 -2.49 -15.38
N ASN A 297 4.26 -1.23 -14.96
CA ASN A 297 4.14 -0.79 -13.56
C ASN A 297 2.78 -0.11 -13.33
N VAL A 298 1.75 -0.57 -14.00
CA VAL A 298 0.38 -0.08 -13.89
C VAL A 298 -0.53 -1.17 -13.31
N ASN A 299 -1.76 -0.80 -12.94
CA ASN A 299 -2.75 -1.78 -12.51
C ASN A 299 -3.01 -2.80 -13.62
N PRO A 300 -3.11 -4.12 -13.33
CA PRO A 300 -3.39 -5.14 -14.35
C PRO A 300 -4.66 -4.87 -15.17
N LYS A 301 -5.73 -4.30 -14.56
CA LYS A 301 -6.93 -3.90 -15.31
C LYS A 301 -6.62 -2.84 -16.36
N LEU A 302 -5.90 -1.79 -16.00
CA LEU A 302 -5.49 -0.75 -16.96
C LEU A 302 -4.67 -1.34 -18.09
N LEU A 303 -3.75 -2.25 -17.79
CA LEU A 303 -2.91 -2.90 -18.78
C LEU A 303 -3.75 -3.69 -19.80
N TYR A 304 -4.58 -4.61 -19.30
CA TYR A 304 -5.27 -5.57 -20.17
C TYR A 304 -6.59 -5.05 -20.73
N GLU A 305 -7.25 -4.09 -20.08
CA GLU A 305 -8.55 -3.55 -20.53
C GLU A 305 -8.42 -2.24 -21.32
N GLN A 306 -7.31 -1.49 -21.16
CA GLN A 306 -7.18 -0.16 -21.78
C GLN A 306 -5.96 0.00 -22.71
N MET A 307 -4.85 -0.73 -22.46
CA MET A 307 -3.62 -0.60 -23.26
C MET A 307 -3.50 -1.68 -24.35
N LEU A 308 -4.42 -2.62 -24.39
CA LEU A 308 -4.52 -3.69 -25.38
C LEU A 308 -5.94 -3.73 -25.94
N ALA A 309 -6.09 -4.08 -27.24
CA ALA A 309 -7.40 -4.34 -27.79
C ALA A 309 -7.93 -5.68 -27.27
N PRO A 310 -9.26 -5.85 -27.05
CA PRO A 310 -9.83 -7.05 -26.46
C PRO A 310 -9.43 -8.36 -27.14
N GLU A 311 -9.32 -8.35 -28.47
CA GLU A 311 -8.92 -9.49 -29.29
C GLU A 311 -7.44 -9.88 -29.15
N GLN A 312 -6.62 -8.98 -28.61
CA GLN A 312 -5.20 -9.21 -28.35
C GLN A 312 -4.95 -9.86 -26.98
N VAL A 313 -5.95 -9.85 -26.10
CA VAL A 313 -5.84 -10.39 -24.73
C VAL A 313 -6.43 -11.79 -24.70
N PRO A 314 -5.69 -12.82 -24.22
CA PRO A 314 -6.23 -14.17 -24.06
C PRO A 314 -7.52 -14.19 -23.23
N ASP A 315 -8.51 -15.03 -23.63
CA ASP A 315 -9.83 -15.10 -23.00
C ASP A 315 -9.78 -15.28 -21.48
N ALA A 316 -8.94 -16.20 -21.00
CA ALA A 316 -8.77 -16.44 -19.56
C ALA A 316 -8.24 -15.20 -18.81
N THR A 317 -7.42 -14.38 -19.46
CA THR A 317 -6.91 -13.11 -18.87
C THR A 317 -8.01 -12.05 -18.85
N ARG A 318 -8.82 -11.95 -19.91
CA ARG A 318 -9.98 -11.04 -19.94
C ARG A 318 -10.99 -11.38 -18.85
N GLU A 319 -11.37 -12.66 -18.75
CA GLU A 319 -12.28 -13.15 -17.71
C GLU A 319 -11.73 -12.87 -16.31
N ARG A 320 -10.45 -13.11 -16.10
CA ARG A 320 -9.79 -12.81 -14.82
C ARG A 320 -9.82 -11.32 -14.49
N MET A 321 -9.54 -10.44 -15.45
CA MET A 321 -9.56 -8.99 -15.24
C MET A 321 -10.97 -8.46 -14.98
N ALA A 322 -11.98 -8.98 -15.65
CA ALA A 322 -13.37 -8.67 -15.35
C ALA A 322 -13.74 -8.98 -13.88
N ASN A 323 -13.20 -10.08 -13.34
CA ASN A 323 -13.41 -10.52 -11.97
C ASN A 323 -12.33 -10.00 -10.97
N TRP A 324 -11.34 -9.25 -11.43
CA TRP A 324 -10.31 -8.66 -10.57
C TRP A 324 -10.90 -7.54 -9.73
N ARG A 325 -10.96 -7.77 -8.42
CA ARG A 325 -11.56 -6.80 -7.49
C ARG A 325 -10.54 -5.73 -7.15
N CYS A 326 -10.95 -4.48 -7.38
CA CYS A 326 -10.26 -3.26 -6.95
C CYS A 326 -11.21 -2.43 -6.09
N GLY A 327 -10.61 -1.61 -5.21
CA GLY A 327 -11.33 -0.70 -4.33
C GLY A 327 -10.97 -0.94 -2.87
N SER A 328 -10.29 0.04 -2.27
CA SER A 328 -9.88 -0.02 -0.86
C SER A 328 -10.82 0.73 0.08
N GLY A 329 -11.84 1.40 -0.46
CA GLY A 329 -12.78 2.18 0.34
C GLY A 329 -12.13 3.37 1.05
N THR A 330 -11.07 3.92 0.44
CA THR A 330 -10.20 4.95 1.02
C THR A 330 -10.55 6.33 0.48
N PHE A 331 -10.63 7.30 1.40
CA PHE A 331 -10.73 8.72 1.12
C PHE A 331 -9.53 9.43 1.76
N ARG A 332 -8.75 10.15 0.96
CA ARG A 332 -7.51 10.77 1.41
C ARG A 332 -7.66 12.27 1.51
N MET A 333 -7.11 12.86 2.57
CA MET A 333 -7.00 14.32 2.69
C MET A 333 -5.60 14.71 3.18
N ASN A 334 -5.10 15.81 2.65
CA ASN A 334 -3.98 16.55 3.22
C ASN A 334 -4.52 17.88 3.71
N VAL A 335 -4.18 18.27 4.94
CA VAL A 335 -4.75 19.43 5.61
C VAL A 335 -3.63 20.33 6.13
N ALA A 336 -3.63 21.59 5.73
CA ALA A 336 -2.73 22.62 6.25
C ALA A 336 -3.35 23.19 7.53
N LEU A 337 -2.57 23.25 8.60
CA LEU A 337 -3.02 23.63 9.94
C LEU A 337 -2.24 24.84 10.47
N SER A 338 -2.95 25.79 11.09
CA SER A 338 -2.33 26.92 11.81
C SER A 338 -1.72 26.52 13.14
N GLN A 339 -2.15 25.40 13.74
CA GLN A 339 -1.68 24.88 15.01
C GLN A 339 -1.87 23.35 15.10
N LEU A 340 -1.21 22.69 16.05
CA LEU A 340 -1.45 21.29 16.36
C LEU A 340 -2.85 21.08 16.97
N PRO A 341 -3.52 19.94 16.65
CA PRO A 341 -4.77 19.60 17.30
C PRO A 341 -4.56 19.28 18.79
N ASP A 342 -5.50 19.72 19.63
CA ASP A 342 -5.52 19.43 21.07
C ASP A 342 -6.57 18.37 21.40
N PHE A 343 -6.15 17.14 21.63
CA PHE A 343 -7.05 16.02 21.88
C PHE A 343 -7.57 16.04 23.31
N ARG A 344 -8.91 15.99 23.48
CA ARG A 344 -9.54 15.92 24.83
C ARG A 344 -9.01 14.77 25.69
N ALA A 345 -8.72 13.62 25.07
CA ALA A 345 -8.26 12.43 25.79
C ALA A 345 -6.82 12.57 26.32
N LEU A 346 -5.97 13.37 25.66
CA LEU A 346 -4.60 13.64 26.07
C LEU A 346 -4.22 15.05 25.61
N PRO A 347 -4.54 16.10 26.40
CA PRO A 347 -4.26 17.50 26.04
C PRO A 347 -2.78 17.84 26.03
N GLY A 348 -2.43 18.83 25.21
CA GLY A 348 -1.08 19.38 25.10
C GLY A 348 -0.14 18.58 24.21
N PRO A 349 1.13 19.04 24.10
CA PRO A 349 2.14 18.42 23.24
C PRO A 349 2.61 17.07 23.82
N GLY A 350 2.89 16.10 22.94
CA GLY A 350 3.40 14.79 23.33
C GLY A 350 3.59 13.83 22.16
N ASP A 351 4.14 12.64 22.46
CA ASP A 351 4.44 11.61 21.48
C ASP A 351 3.21 11.16 20.68
N HIS A 352 2.00 11.27 21.26
CA HIS A 352 0.75 10.92 20.60
C HIS A 352 0.47 11.71 19.31
N LEU A 353 0.99 12.95 19.21
CA LEU A 353 0.86 13.78 18.01
C LEU A 353 1.75 13.32 16.87
N SER A 354 2.77 12.50 17.15
CA SER A 354 3.66 11.89 16.15
C SER A 354 3.28 10.46 15.80
N ALA A 355 2.23 9.93 16.43
CA ALA A 355 1.69 8.58 16.20
C ALA A 355 0.68 8.53 15.05
N GLY A 356 0.26 7.33 14.66
CA GLY A 356 -0.98 7.11 13.92
C GLY A 356 -2.17 7.31 14.86
N ILE A 357 -2.95 8.38 14.66
CA ILE A 357 -4.07 8.75 15.53
C ILE A 357 -5.34 8.14 14.94
N ILE A 358 -5.89 7.11 15.60
CA ILE A 358 -6.99 6.31 15.07
C ILE A 358 -8.29 6.69 15.77
N MET A 359 -9.20 7.33 15.06
CA MET A 359 -10.55 7.66 15.54
C MET A 359 -11.54 6.58 15.07
N ALA A 360 -11.51 5.43 15.77
CA ALA A 360 -12.37 4.26 15.55
C ALA A 360 -12.38 3.42 16.84
N PRO A 361 -13.27 3.69 17.80
CA PRO A 361 -13.14 3.23 19.18
C PRO A 361 -13.43 1.74 19.42
N SER A 362 -13.99 1.01 18.43
CA SER A 362 -14.33 -0.42 18.58
C SER A 362 -14.44 -1.12 17.21
N LEU A 363 -14.36 -2.45 17.22
CA LEU A 363 -14.61 -3.28 16.03
C LEU A 363 -16.03 -3.07 15.47
N ASP A 364 -17.02 -2.96 16.36
CA ASP A 364 -18.41 -2.69 15.97
C ASP A 364 -18.58 -1.31 15.30
N TYR A 365 -17.85 -0.28 15.75
CA TYR A 365 -17.82 1.01 15.08
C TYR A 365 -17.31 0.87 13.63
N MET A 366 -16.24 0.09 13.44
CA MET A 366 -15.65 -0.15 12.11
C MET A 366 -16.60 -0.94 11.20
N ASP A 367 -17.32 -1.93 11.76
CA ASP A 367 -18.34 -2.68 11.01
C ASP A 367 -19.48 -1.78 10.56
N ARG A 368 -20.03 -0.98 11.47
CA ARG A 368 -21.09 0.00 11.11
C ARG A 368 -20.61 0.97 10.04
N ALA A 369 -19.37 1.46 10.14
CA ALA A 369 -18.80 2.34 9.12
C ALA A 369 -18.78 1.68 7.73
N TRP A 370 -18.41 0.39 7.66
CA TRP A 370 -18.40 -0.35 6.39
C TRP A 370 -19.82 -0.63 5.86
N LEU A 371 -20.74 -1.08 6.72
CA LEU A 371 -22.13 -1.33 6.33
C LEU A 371 -22.82 -0.06 5.80
N ASP A 372 -22.58 1.06 6.47
CA ASP A 372 -23.14 2.36 6.11
C ASP A 372 -22.57 2.84 4.76
N ALA A 373 -21.25 2.71 4.55
CA ALA A 373 -20.60 3.04 3.28
C ALA A 373 -21.12 2.18 2.11
N ARG A 374 -21.31 0.88 2.33
CA ARG A 374 -21.89 -0.01 1.31
C ARG A 374 -23.31 0.37 0.91
N ARG A 375 -24.12 0.83 1.88
CA ARG A 375 -25.52 1.20 1.65
C ARG A 375 -25.65 2.60 1.07
N ASN A 376 -24.88 3.56 1.60
CA ASN A 376 -25.09 4.98 1.37
C ASN A 376 -23.95 5.67 0.58
N GLY A 377 -22.87 4.95 0.25
CA GLY A 377 -21.72 5.49 -0.47
C GLY A 377 -20.58 5.94 0.44
N TRP A 378 -20.87 6.39 1.65
CA TRP A 378 -19.89 6.70 2.71
C TRP A 378 -20.50 6.49 4.10
N SER A 379 -19.65 6.29 5.10
CA SER A 379 -20.10 6.18 6.49
C SER A 379 -20.48 7.55 7.04
N ARG A 380 -21.55 7.63 7.82
CA ARG A 380 -21.94 8.81 8.59
C ARG A 380 -21.10 9.00 9.85
N GLU A 381 -20.50 7.92 10.33
CA GLU A 381 -19.50 7.88 11.39
C GLU A 381 -18.22 7.25 10.84
N PRO A 382 -17.42 8.01 10.05
CA PRO A 382 -16.27 7.43 9.37
C PRO A 382 -15.13 7.11 10.34
N ILE A 383 -14.32 6.13 9.95
CA ILE A 383 -13.01 5.86 10.52
C ILE A 383 -12.04 6.91 9.98
N VAL A 384 -11.32 7.60 10.85
CA VAL A 384 -10.27 8.53 10.45
C VAL A 384 -8.97 8.16 11.16
N GLU A 385 -7.95 7.81 10.38
CA GLU A 385 -6.56 7.81 10.86
C GLU A 385 -5.92 9.13 10.46
N MET A 386 -5.28 9.80 11.42
CA MET A 386 -4.55 11.04 11.20
C MET A 386 -3.07 10.87 11.54
N LEU A 387 -2.20 11.34 10.66
CA LEU A 387 -0.80 11.56 10.94
C LEU A 387 -0.49 13.06 10.86
N ILE A 388 0.43 13.52 11.68
CA ILE A 388 0.93 14.91 11.64
C ILE A 388 2.43 14.87 11.35
N PRO A 389 2.83 14.60 10.08
CA PRO A 389 4.24 14.37 9.74
C PRO A 389 5.15 15.57 10.02
N SER A 390 4.62 16.79 10.06
CA SER A 390 5.35 17.99 10.44
C SER A 390 5.81 18.01 11.91
N THR A 391 5.36 17.07 12.75
CA THR A 391 5.95 16.85 14.10
C THR A 391 7.30 16.14 14.05
N LEU A 392 7.67 15.55 12.91
CA LEU A 392 8.91 14.82 12.67
C LEU A 392 9.77 15.45 11.57
N ASP A 393 9.17 16.35 10.76
CA ASP A 393 9.77 16.89 9.54
C ASP A 393 9.30 18.33 9.32
N ASP A 394 10.16 19.27 9.65
CA ASP A 394 9.94 20.71 9.55
C ASP A 394 9.96 21.24 8.11
N SER A 395 10.35 20.42 7.13
CA SER A 395 10.37 20.80 5.72
C SER A 395 8.99 20.81 5.06
N LEU A 396 7.93 20.33 5.76
CA LEU A 396 6.60 20.11 5.20
C LEU A 396 5.65 21.29 5.38
N ALA A 397 5.92 22.21 6.32
CA ALA A 397 5.07 23.36 6.62
C ALA A 397 5.92 24.58 7.01
N PRO A 398 5.35 25.80 6.91
CA PRO A 398 5.99 27.00 7.44
C PRO A 398 6.21 26.90 8.96
N PRO A 399 7.21 27.62 9.52
CA PRO A 399 7.48 27.62 10.96
C PRO A 399 6.24 27.94 11.81
N GLY A 400 5.96 27.10 12.81
CA GLY A 400 4.82 27.24 13.71
C GLY A 400 3.47 26.77 13.12
N GLN A 401 3.48 26.26 11.89
CA GLN A 401 2.33 25.67 11.22
C GLN A 401 2.56 24.17 10.97
N HIS A 402 1.50 23.42 10.64
CA HIS A 402 1.55 21.97 10.59
C HIS A 402 0.79 21.38 9.40
N VAL A 403 1.11 20.15 9.10
CA VAL A 403 0.41 19.35 8.09
C VAL A 403 -0.18 18.12 8.74
N ALA A 404 -1.48 17.88 8.51
CA ALA A 404 -2.13 16.61 8.81
C ALA A 404 -2.42 15.81 7.53
N SER A 405 -2.22 14.51 7.61
CA SER A 405 -2.55 13.53 6.59
C SER A 405 -3.70 12.68 7.11
N LEU A 406 -4.88 12.75 6.51
CA LEU A 406 -6.04 11.95 6.91
C LEU A 406 -6.21 10.79 5.95
N PHE A 407 -6.23 9.58 6.50
CA PHE A 407 -6.61 8.35 5.82
C PHE A 407 -7.99 7.94 6.36
N CYS A 408 -9.01 8.09 5.53
CA CYS A 408 -10.38 7.93 5.96
C CYS A 408 -11.04 6.73 5.32
N GLN A 409 -11.85 6.00 6.08
CA GLN A 409 -12.62 4.83 5.68
C GLN A 409 -13.98 4.80 6.41
N HIS A 410 -15.04 4.18 5.91
CA HIS A 410 -15.10 3.57 4.57
C HIS A 410 -15.89 4.48 3.65
N VAL A 411 -15.51 4.46 2.38
CA VAL A 411 -16.28 5.07 1.30
C VAL A 411 -16.41 4.07 0.15
N ALA A 412 -17.53 4.12 -0.59
CA ALA A 412 -17.69 3.24 -1.74
C ALA A 412 -16.78 3.68 -2.91
N PRO A 413 -16.07 2.76 -3.56
CA PRO A 413 -15.28 3.08 -4.76
C PRO A 413 -16.13 3.72 -5.87
N VAL A 414 -17.35 3.22 -6.04
CA VAL A 414 -18.37 3.79 -6.92
C VAL A 414 -19.61 4.08 -6.06
N LEU A 415 -20.10 5.30 -6.12
CA LEU A 415 -21.27 5.70 -5.33
C LEU A 415 -22.55 4.99 -5.84
N PRO A 416 -23.45 4.55 -4.93
CA PRO A 416 -24.73 3.98 -5.32
C PRO A 416 -25.65 5.04 -5.95
N ASP A 417 -26.75 4.58 -6.56
CA ASP A 417 -27.86 5.39 -7.07
C ASP A 417 -27.46 6.42 -8.15
N GLY A 418 -26.38 6.12 -8.91
CA GLY A 418 -25.91 6.99 -9.99
C GLY A 418 -25.26 8.29 -9.52
N ARG A 419 -25.00 8.43 -8.22
CA ARG A 419 -24.28 9.59 -7.68
C ARG A 419 -22.84 9.61 -8.13
N HIS A 420 -22.26 10.79 -8.25
CA HIS A 420 -20.88 10.98 -8.70
C HIS A 420 -19.99 11.60 -7.63
N TRP A 421 -18.72 11.16 -7.53
CA TRP A 421 -17.79 11.65 -6.52
C TRP A 421 -17.47 13.14 -6.65
N ASP A 422 -17.46 13.67 -7.87
CA ASP A 422 -17.22 15.11 -8.09
C ASP A 422 -18.27 16.01 -7.40
N ASP A 423 -19.50 15.50 -7.21
CA ASP A 423 -20.59 16.23 -6.58
C ASP A 423 -20.60 16.11 -5.04
N HIS A 424 -19.92 15.09 -4.48
CA HIS A 424 -20.05 14.74 -3.07
C HIS A 424 -18.74 14.78 -2.27
N ARG A 425 -17.58 14.88 -2.94
CA ARG A 425 -16.29 14.79 -2.25
C ARG A 425 -16.09 15.87 -1.17
N GLU A 426 -16.54 17.10 -1.39
CA GLU A 426 -16.40 18.17 -0.40
C GLU A 426 -17.31 17.94 0.82
N THR A 427 -18.56 17.48 0.60
CA THR A 427 -19.46 17.09 1.69
C THR A 427 -18.85 15.99 2.56
N VAL A 428 -18.21 15.01 1.93
CA VAL A 428 -17.53 13.93 2.66
C VAL A 428 -16.28 14.44 3.36
N ALA A 429 -15.53 15.37 2.75
CA ALA A 429 -14.38 16.00 3.39
C ALA A 429 -14.78 16.79 4.65
N ASP A 430 -15.89 17.55 4.60
CA ASP A 430 -16.41 18.26 5.78
C ASP A 430 -16.79 17.29 6.90
N LEU A 431 -17.36 16.14 6.57
CA LEU A 431 -17.68 15.09 7.53
C LEU A 431 -16.40 14.51 8.20
N MET A 432 -15.31 14.35 7.44
CA MET A 432 -14.03 13.89 8.00
C MET A 432 -13.44 14.93 8.97
N ILE A 433 -13.46 16.21 8.61
CA ILE A 433 -13.05 17.30 9.51
C ILE A 433 -13.91 17.31 10.78
N ALA A 434 -15.24 17.24 10.63
CA ALA A 434 -16.17 17.18 11.77
C ALA A 434 -15.95 15.95 12.67
N THR A 435 -15.46 14.85 12.10
CA THR A 435 -15.09 13.67 12.87
C THR A 435 -13.88 13.94 13.77
N VAL A 436 -12.82 14.57 13.24
CA VAL A 436 -11.64 14.96 14.02
C VAL A 436 -12.03 15.98 15.10
N GLU A 437 -12.87 16.97 14.77
CA GLU A 437 -13.37 18.00 15.69
C GLU A 437 -14.01 17.42 16.95
N ARG A 438 -14.69 16.29 16.85
CA ARG A 438 -15.28 15.59 18.00
C ARG A 438 -14.25 15.14 19.04
N TYR A 439 -13.03 14.79 18.60
CA TYR A 439 -11.94 14.34 19.45
C TYR A 439 -10.97 15.45 19.83
N ALA A 440 -10.76 16.43 18.95
CA ALA A 440 -9.86 17.57 19.10
C ALA A 440 -10.61 18.88 18.78
N PRO A 441 -11.32 19.47 19.74
CA PRO A 441 -12.07 20.72 19.55
C PRO A 441 -11.19 21.87 19.08
N GLY A 442 -11.67 22.64 18.10
CA GLY A 442 -10.93 23.73 17.44
C GLY A 442 -10.09 23.25 16.27
N PHE A 443 -10.12 21.95 15.93
CA PHE A 443 -9.44 21.42 14.75
C PHE A 443 -9.95 22.07 13.47
N ALA A 444 -11.29 22.18 13.32
CA ALA A 444 -11.88 22.77 12.13
C ALA A 444 -11.44 24.24 11.93
N ASP A 445 -11.35 25.02 13.00
CA ASP A 445 -10.90 26.41 12.97
C ASP A 445 -9.39 26.54 12.65
N SER A 446 -8.61 25.50 12.89
CA SER A 446 -7.18 25.47 12.60
C SER A 446 -6.86 25.20 11.12
N VAL A 447 -7.84 24.78 10.31
CA VAL A 447 -7.65 24.42 8.90
C VAL A 447 -7.45 25.66 8.04
N LEU A 448 -6.26 25.79 7.45
CA LEU A 448 -5.90 26.85 6.51
C LEU A 448 -6.23 26.50 5.06
N GLY A 449 -6.16 25.22 4.73
CA GLY A 449 -6.43 24.69 3.40
C GLY A 449 -6.41 23.18 3.39
N ARG A 450 -6.97 22.57 2.35
CA ARG A 450 -7.03 21.11 2.22
C ARG A 450 -6.93 20.66 0.78
N GLN A 451 -6.37 19.49 0.57
CA GLN A 451 -6.46 18.68 -0.65
C GLN A 451 -7.34 17.47 -0.35
N VAL A 452 -8.29 17.20 -1.22
CA VAL A 452 -9.25 16.09 -1.08
C VAL A 452 -9.09 15.15 -2.25
N LEU A 453 -9.00 13.85 -1.96
CA LEU A 453 -8.86 12.79 -2.95
C LEU A 453 -9.88 11.67 -2.65
N SER A 454 -11.00 11.71 -3.37
CA SER A 454 -11.96 10.61 -3.43
C SER A 454 -11.37 9.38 -4.15
N PRO A 455 -12.02 8.20 -4.11
CA PRO A 455 -11.60 7.06 -4.93
C PRO A 455 -11.43 7.39 -6.42
N LEU A 456 -12.30 8.24 -6.96
CA LEU A 456 -12.25 8.70 -8.35
C LEU A 456 -11.03 9.61 -8.61
N ASP A 457 -10.69 10.49 -7.67
CA ASP A 457 -9.50 11.35 -7.79
C ASP A 457 -8.20 10.51 -7.71
N LEU A 458 -8.15 9.50 -6.83
CA LEU A 458 -7.05 8.55 -6.74
C LEU A 458 -6.86 7.77 -8.06
N GLU A 459 -7.97 7.36 -8.70
CA GLU A 459 -7.92 6.69 -9.99
C GLU A 459 -7.43 7.63 -11.09
N ARG A 460 -8.02 8.82 -11.23
CA ARG A 460 -7.65 9.82 -12.25
C ARG A 460 -6.20 10.26 -12.13
N THR A 461 -5.75 10.53 -10.91
CA THR A 461 -4.41 11.06 -10.66
C THR A 461 -3.33 9.98 -10.78
N PHE A 462 -3.54 8.83 -10.16
CA PHE A 462 -2.50 7.81 -9.99
C PHE A 462 -2.74 6.52 -10.76
N GLY A 463 -3.92 6.35 -11.40
CA GLY A 463 -4.31 5.08 -12.04
C GLY A 463 -4.62 3.98 -11.01
N LEU A 464 -5.04 4.37 -9.81
CA LEU A 464 -5.50 3.44 -8.78
C LEU A 464 -6.96 3.08 -9.06
N VAL A 465 -7.19 2.06 -9.87
CA VAL A 465 -8.53 1.64 -10.29
C VAL A 465 -9.46 1.46 -9.10
N GLY A 466 -10.60 2.16 -9.09
CA GLY A 466 -11.53 2.20 -7.97
C GLY A 466 -10.96 2.82 -6.68
N GLY A 467 -9.91 3.64 -6.79
CA GLY A 467 -9.19 4.19 -5.64
C GLY A 467 -8.37 3.16 -4.86
N ASP A 468 -8.08 2.00 -5.45
CA ASP A 468 -7.44 0.87 -4.76
C ASP A 468 -5.94 1.09 -4.55
N ILE A 469 -5.56 1.32 -3.29
CA ILE A 469 -4.16 1.57 -2.90
C ILE A 469 -3.27 0.32 -3.00
N PHE A 470 -3.87 -0.88 -3.13
CA PHE A 470 -3.15 -2.15 -3.27
C PHE A 470 -3.10 -2.68 -4.70
N HIS A 471 -3.75 -2.01 -5.66
CA HIS A 471 -3.90 -2.45 -7.06
C HIS A 471 -4.60 -3.81 -7.21
N GLY A 472 -5.49 -4.12 -6.32
CA GLY A 472 -6.29 -5.34 -6.21
C GLY A 472 -6.40 -5.82 -4.77
N ALA A 473 -7.58 -6.29 -4.39
CA ALA A 473 -7.91 -6.71 -3.03
C ALA A 473 -6.92 -7.73 -2.47
N LEU A 474 -6.65 -7.65 -1.17
CA LEU A 474 -5.80 -8.59 -0.44
C LEU A 474 -6.60 -9.81 0.05
N SER A 475 -7.37 -10.43 -0.83
CA SER A 475 -8.12 -11.65 -0.54
C SER A 475 -7.39 -12.88 -1.07
N ALA A 476 -7.58 -14.04 -0.45
CA ALA A 476 -6.84 -15.27 -0.73
C ALA A 476 -6.81 -15.66 -2.22
N ASN A 477 -7.89 -15.37 -2.97
CA ASN A 477 -7.96 -15.59 -4.41
C ASN A 477 -7.24 -14.53 -5.26
N GLN A 478 -6.64 -13.51 -4.63
CA GLN A 478 -5.86 -12.45 -5.29
C GLN A 478 -4.47 -12.27 -4.64
N LEU A 479 -3.95 -13.31 -3.99
CA LEU A 479 -2.64 -13.34 -3.35
C LEU A 479 -1.74 -14.43 -3.95
N PHE A 480 -0.44 -14.36 -3.68
CA PHE A 480 0.57 -15.34 -4.08
C PHE A 480 0.46 -15.75 -5.55
N SER A 481 0.33 -17.06 -5.82
CA SER A 481 0.23 -17.62 -7.18
C SER A 481 -1.02 -17.19 -7.95
N ALA A 482 -2.02 -16.63 -7.28
CA ALA A 482 -3.22 -16.06 -7.90
C ALA A 482 -3.13 -14.56 -8.22
N ARG A 483 -1.95 -13.92 -8.02
CA ARG A 483 -1.77 -12.49 -8.22
C ARG A 483 -0.80 -12.18 -9.37
N PRO A 484 -1.24 -11.57 -10.49
CA PRO A 484 -2.61 -11.18 -10.84
C PRO A 484 -3.50 -12.36 -11.17
N MET A 485 -2.95 -13.47 -11.67
CA MET A 485 -3.66 -14.71 -11.96
C MET A 485 -2.69 -15.91 -11.96
N VAL A 486 -3.27 -17.09 -11.81
CA VAL A 486 -2.57 -18.37 -11.96
C VAL A 486 -1.94 -18.43 -13.36
N GLY A 487 -0.66 -18.78 -13.43
CA GLY A 487 0.14 -18.79 -14.67
C GLY A 487 0.88 -17.47 -14.96
N GLN A 488 0.59 -16.38 -14.25
CA GLN A 488 1.24 -15.07 -14.43
C GLN A 488 1.88 -14.51 -13.13
N ALA A 489 1.90 -15.27 -12.05
CA ALA A 489 2.51 -14.84 -10.78
C ALA A 489 4.03 -14.67 -10.86
N GLY A 490 4.67 -15.20 -11.90
CA GLY A 490 6.09 -15.12 -12.18
C GLY A 490 6.56 -13.83 -12.88
N TYR A 491 5.81 -12.74 -12.76
CA TYR A 491 6.11 -11.42 -13.36
C TYR A 491 6.10 -11.37 -14.89
N ARG A 492 5.82 -12.48 -15.58
CA ARG A 492 5.57 -12.51 -17.03
C ARG A 492 4.09 -12.24 -17.30
N GLY A 493 3.81 -11.36 -18.26
CA GLY A 493 2.44 -11.06 -18.69
C GLY A 493 1.86 -12.16 -19.59
N ALA A 494 0.61 -11.96 -20.00
CA ALA A 494 -0.11 -12.89 -20.86
C ALA A 494 0.46 -13.03 -22.28
N LEU A 495 1.29 -12.08 -22.72
CA LEU A 495 1.87 -12.05 -24.06
C LEU A 495 3.41 -12.11 -23.99
N PRO A 496 4.07 -12.81 -24.92
CA PRO A 496 5.52 -12.77 -25.04
C PRO A 496 6.05 -11.34 -25.12
N GLY A 497 7.16 -11.05 -24.42
CA GLY A 497 7.75 -9.72 -24.37
C GLY A 497 7.11 -8.74 -23.38
N LEU A 498 6.03 -9.15 -22.71
CA LEU A 498 5.35 -8.36 -21.68
C LEU A 498 5.69 -8.89 -20.29
N TYR A 499 5.99 -7.96 -19.36
CA TYR A 499 6.28 -8.23 -17.96
C TYR A 499 5.49 -7.28 -17.06
N LEU A 500 5.32 -7.63 -15.79
CA LEU A 500 4.64 -6.82 -14.78
C LEU A 500 5.55 -6.61 -13.57
N CYS A 501 5.66 -5.37 -13.09
CA CYS A 501 6.41 -5.04 -11.88
C CYS A 501 5.60 -4.18 -10.89
N GLY A 502 4.34 -3.91 -11.19
CA GLY A 502 3.45 -3.09 -10.36
C GLY A 502 2.86 -3.83 -9.16
N SER A 503 2.16 -3.08 -8.30
CA SER A 503 1.54 -3.59 -7.07
C SER A 503 0.43 -4.62 -7.29
N GLY A 504 -0.06 -4.78 -8.53
CA GLY A 504 -0.95 -5.86 -8.95
C GLY A 504 -0.28 -7.23 -9.04
N THR A 505 1.04 -7.36 -8.82
CA THR A 505 1.77 -8.63 -8.74
C THR A 505 2.12 -9.00 -7.30
N HIS A 506 2.61 -10.24 -7.08
CA HIS A 506 3.13 -10.66 -5.77
C HIS A 506 4.26 -9.71 -5.29
N PRO A 507 4.36 -9.39 -3.99
CA PRO A 507 3.56 -9.84 -2.84
C PRO A 507 2.28 -9.05 -2.57
N GLY A 508 1.87 -8.12 -3.40
CA GLY A 508 0.69 -7.30 -3.19
C GLY A 508 1.01 -5.82 -2.90
N GLY A 509 0.11 -5.06 -2.31
CA GLY A 509 0.22 -3.61 -2.09
C GLY A 509 1.38 -3.13 -1.21
N GLY A 510 1.51 -1.82 -1.04
CA GLY A 510 2.54 -1.14 -0.23
C GLY A 510 3.79 -0.68 -0.99
N VAL A 511 4.50 0.30 -0.44
CA VAL A 511 5.76 0.83 -0.99
C VAL A 511 6.92 -0.06 -0.55
N THR A 512 7.13 -1.17 -1.27
CA THR A 512 8.11 -2.20 -0.89
C THR A 512 9.36 -2.23 -1.78
N GLY A 513 9.25 -1.88 -3.06
CA GLY A 513 10.30 -2.11 -4.06
C GLY A 513 10.52 -3.59 -4.44
N ALA A 514 9.96 -4.54 -3.69
CA ALA A 514 10.15 -5.99 -3.91
C ALA A 514 9.77 -6.42 -5.32
N ARG A 515 8.66 -5.94 -5.84
CA ARG A 515 8.15 -6.30 -7.19
C ARG A 515 9.07 -5.82 -8.29
N GLY A 516 9.56 -4.58 -8.17
CA GLY A 516 10.54 -4.02 -9.10
C GLY A 516 11.82 -4.86 -9.12
N HIS A 517 12.34 -5.23 -7.96
CA HIS A 517 13.49 -6.12 -7.83
C HIS A 517 13.24 -7.48 -8.48
N MET A 518 12.13 -8.15 -8.10
CA MET A 518 11.82 -9.50 -8.59
C MET A 518 11.54 -9.54 -10.10
N ALA A 519 10.81 -8.54 -10.62
CA ALA A 519 10.56 -8.42 -12.05
C ALA A 519 11.87 -8.21 -12.83
N ALA A 520 12.77 -7.36 -12.35
CA ALA A 520 14.08 -7.16 -12.96
C ALA A 520 14.87 -8.46 -13.05
N GLN A 521 14.87 -9.30 -12.00
CA GLN A 521 15.52 -10.61 -12.01
C GLN A 521 14.94 -11.57 -13.07
N VAL A 522 13.62 -11.50 -13.30
CA VAL A 522 12.96 -12.31 -14.34
C VAL A 522 13.32 -11.79 -15.73
N VAL A 523 13.25 -10.48 -15.95
CA VAL A 523 13.58 -9.84 -17.24
C VAL A 523 15.04 -10.10 -17.60
N LEU A 524 16.00 -10.01 -16.66
CA LEU A 524 17.42 -10.26 -16.91
C LEU A 524 17.71 -11.70 -17.35
N ARG A 525 16.92 -12.66 -16.89
CA ARG A 525 17.06 -14.08 -17.32
C ARG A 525 16.53 -14.32 -18.72
N ASP A 526 15.59 -13.49 -19.18
CA ASP A 526 14.91 -13.64 -20.46
C ASP A 526 15.56 -12.79 -21.57
N LEU A 527 16.35 -11.74 -21.23
CA LEU A 527 17.10 -10.87 -22.16
C LEU A 527 18.52 -11.36 -22.44
#